data_b6cd065ee973dfe1f9cc389e991f5e49
#
_entry.id   b6cd065ee973dfe1f9cc389e991f5e49
#
_cell.length_a   1.000
_cell.length_b   1.000
_cell.length_c   1.000
_cell.angle_alpha   90.00
_cell.angle_beta   90.00
_cell.angle_gamma   90.00
#
_symmetry.space_group_name_H-M   'P 1'
#
loop_
_entity.id
_entity.type
_entity.pdbx_description
1 polymer ?
#
loop_
_entity_poly.entity_id
_entity_poly.type
_entity_poly.pdbx_seq_one_letter_code
_entity_poly.pdbx_strand_id
1 'polypeptide(L)'
;MPSGRLLARTMAQYVVVDSNAPVVELGPGTGAITNALIERGIDQKRLVLVEYNPGFCALLRDRYPHAKVVQGDAYRLRDSLREALDAPASAVVSGLPLVTKPMQIRLKLIRDAFVALAPGAPFVQFT
;
A
#
# COMPACT_ATOMS: atom_id res chain seq x y z
N MET A 1 5.47 -13.23 12.85
CA MET A 1 4.91 -13.24 14.21
C MET A 1 3.40 -13.38 14.13
N PRO A 2 2.77 -14.14 15.04
CA PRO A 2 1.30 -14.28 15.06
C PRO A 2 0.58 -12.94 15.16
N SER A 3 1.10 -12.02 15.99
CA SER A 3 0.56 -10.66 16.13
C SER A 3 0.63 -9.87 14.83
N GLY A 4 1.71 -10.02 14.05
CA GLY A 4 1.85 -9.36 12.76
C GLY A 4 0.82 -9.82 11.75
N ARG A 5 0.52 -11.12 11.71
CA ARG A 5 -0.51 -11.68 10.84
C ARG A 5 -1.90 -11.19 11.25
N LEU A 6 -2.19 -11.15 12.54
CA LEU A 6 -3.46 -10.65 13.04
C LEU A 6 -3.65 -9.18 12.72
N LEU A 7 -2.60 -8.37 12.92
CA LEU A 7 -2.65 -6.94 12.59
C LEU A 7 -2.87 -6.72 11.09
N ALA A 8 -2.18 -7.49 10.26
CA ALA A 8 -2.35 -7.40 8.80
C ALA A 8 -3.79 -7.70 8.39
N ARG A 9 -4.42 -8.73 8.97
CA ARG A 9 -5.83 -9.05 8.73
C ARG A 9 -6.76 -7.94 9.19
N THR A 10 -6.47 -7.35 10.35
CA THR A 10 -7.25 -6.25 10.89
C THR A 10 -7.18 -5.03 9.96
N MET A 11 -5.98 -4.69 9.49
CA MET A 11 -5.80 -3.59 8.55
C MET A 11 -6.58 -3.83 7.25
N ALA A 12 -6.53 -5.06 6.74
CA ALA A 12 -7.20 -5.41 5.49
C ALA A 12 -8.73 -5.25 5.57
N GLN A 13 -9.32 -5.34 6.77
CA GLN A 13 -10.76 -5.19 6.96
C GLN A 13 -11.28 -3.80 6.57
N TYR A 14 -10.42 -2.79 6.58
CA TYR A 14 -10.81 -1.42 6.21
C TYR A 14 -10.83 -1.19 4.70
N VAL A 15 -10.42 -2.17 3.91
CA VAL A 15 -10.35 -2.06 2.46
C VAL A 15 -11.61 -2.65 1.83
N VAL A 16 -12.27 -1.87 0.97
CA VAL A 16 -13.51 -2.30 0.31
C VAL A 16 -13.20 -3.35 -0.77
N VAL A 17 -13.80 -4.52 -0.64
CA VAL A 17 -13.62 -5.63 -1.59
C VAL A 17 -14.42 -5.40 -2.87
N ASP A 18 -15.66 -4.92 -2.72
CA ASP A 18 -16.58 -4.73 -3.85
C ASP A 18 -16.31 -3.40 -4.57
N SER A 19 -15.19 -3.36 -5.27
CA SER A 19 -14.73 -2.20 -6.03
C SER A 19 -13.63 -2.63 -7.00
N ASN A 20 -13.49 -1.91 -8.10
CA ASN A 20 -12.39 -2.08 -9.05
C ASN A 20 -11.31 -1.00 -8.89
N ALA A 21 -11.49 -0.09 -7.94
CA ALA A 21 -10.54 1.00 -7.72
C ALA A 21 -9.21 0.47 -7.19
N PRO A 22 -8.09 1.16 -7.49
CA PRO A 22 -6.77 0.74 -7.00
C PRO A 22 -6.71 0.74 -5.47
N VAL A 23 -5.89 -0.17 -4.93
CA VAL A 23 -5.50 -0.22 -3.52
C VAL A 23 -3.99 -0.08 -3.50
N VAL A 24 -3.50 0.97 -2.84
CA VAL A 24 -2.06 1.27 -2.76
C VAL A 24 -1.52 0.75 -1.44
N GLU A 25 -0.46 -0.02 -1.52
CA GLU A 25 0.27 -0.48 -0.33
C GLU A 25 1.67 0.13 -0.33
N LEU A 26 2.06 0.76 0.79
CA LEU A 26 3.35 1.39 0.96
C LEU A 26 4.24 0.51 1.84
N GLY A 27 5.42 0.18 1.33
CA GLY A 27 6.40 -0.62 2.05
C GLY A 27 5.95 -2.06 2.31
N PRO A 28 5.51 -2.80 1.27
CA PRO A 28 5.01 -4.16 1.46
C PRO A 28 6.06 -5.16 1.98
N GLY A 29 7.34 -4.88 1.76
CA GLY A 29 8.42 -5.77 2.20
C GLY A 29 8.25 -7.16 1.62
N THR A 30 8.11 -8.16 2.49
CA THR A 30 7.92 -9.55 2.08
C THR A 30 6.46 -9.93 1.79
N GLY A 31 5.51 -9.03 2.04
CA GLY A 31 4.13 -9.19 1.59
C GLY A 31 3.11 -9.66 2.63
N ALA A 32 3.37 -9.45 3.92
CA ALA A 32 2.42 -9.89 4.96
C ALA A 32 1.06 -9.18 4.83
N ILE A 33 1.06 -7.87 4.64
CA ILE A 33 -0.18 -7.09 4.44
C ILE A 33 -0.77 -7.42 3.07
N THR A 34 0.08 -7.55 2.05
CA THR A 34 -0.35 -7.94 0.71
C THR A 34 -1.12 -9.25 0.72
N ASN A 35 -0.60 -10.27 1.42
CA ASN A 35 -1.28 -11.54 1.58
C ASN A 35 -2.64 -11.39 2.27
N ALA A 36 -2.71 -10.57 3.31
CA ALA A 36 -3.96 -10.34 4.04
C ALA A 36 -5.01 -9.67 3.15
N LEU A 37 -4.61 -8.74 2.30
CA LEU A 37 -5.50 -8.09 1.33
C LEU A 37 -6.07 -9.11 0.35
N ILE A 38 -5.21 -9.98 -0.18
CA ILE A 38 -5.63 -11.02 -1.13
C ILE A 38 -6.55 -12.03 -0.45
N GLU A 39 -6.21 -12.47 0.77
CA GLU A 39 -7.06 -13.40 1.54
C GLU A 39 -8.44 -12.81 1.80
N ARG A 40 -8.52 -11.50 2.00
CA ARG A 40 -9.80 -10.81 2.19
C ARG A 40 -10.65 -10.80 0.92
N GLY A 41 -10.05 -10.98 -0.25
CA GLY A 41 -10.76 -11.00 -1.53
C GLY A 41 -10.41 -9.84 -2.45
N ILE A 42 -9.37 -9.06 -2.14
CA ILE A 42 -8.90 -8.01 -3.04
C ILE A 42 -8.19 -8.67 -4.23
N ASP A 43 -8.65 -8.34 -5.44
CA ASP A 43 -8.02 -8.84 -6.67
C ASP A 43 -6.62 -8.25 -6.79
N GLN A 44 -5.63 -9.08 -7.11
CA GLN A 44 -4.26 -8.63 -7.33
C GLN A 44 -4.17 -7.48 -8.34
N LYS A 45 -5.02 -7.47 -9.36
CA LYS A 45 -5.01 -6.43 -10.39
C LYS A 45 -5.29 -5.03 -9.85
N ARG A 46 -5.92 -4.95 -8.68
CA ARG A 46 -6.16 -3.67 -7.99
C ARG A 46 -4.96 -3.17 -7.21
N LEU A 47 -4.02 -4.06 -6.89
CA LEU A 47 -2.91 -3.75 -5.98
C LEU A 47 -1.81 -2.97 -6.69
N VAL A 48 -1.42 -1.85 -6.07
CA VAL A 48 -0.25 -1.06 -6.46
C VAL A 48 0.69 -1.05 -5.26
N LEU A 49 1.80 -1.76 -5.40
CA LEU A 49 2.76 -2.00 -4.32
C LEU A 49 3.95 -1.08 -4.53
N VAL A 50 4.14 -0.12 -3.62
CA VAL A 50 5.27 0.83 -3.69
C VAL A 50 6.35 0.37 -2.73
N GLU A 51 7.48 -0.09 -3.28
CA GLU A 51 8.59 -0.65 -2.53
C GLU A 51 9.90 -0.04 -3.00
N TYR A 52 10.75 0.37 -2.04
CA TYR A 52 12.04 0.99 -2.33
C TYR A 52 13.12 -0.04 -2.65
N ASN A 53 13.12 -1.18 -1.96
CA ASN A 53 14.18 -2.19 -2.06
C ASN A 53 14.02 -3.01 -3.35
N PRO A 54 15.03 -3.01 -4.24
CA PRO A 54 14.91 -3.73 -5.51
C PRO A 54 14.78 -5.25 -5.34
N GLY A 55 15.39 -5.82 -4.32
CA GLY A 55 15.25 -7.26 -4.01
C GLY A 55 13.83 -7.62 -3.62
N PHE A 56 13.20 -6.81 -2.79
CA PHE A 56 11.79 -7.01 -2.43
C PHE A 56 10.87 -6.78 -3.63
N CYS A 57 11.19 -5.81 -4.50
CA CYS A 57 10.42 -5.61 -5.73
C CYS A 57 10.44 -6.86 -6.61
N ALA A 58 11.61 -7.48 -6.78
CA ALA A 58 11.73 -8.71 -7.55
C ALA A 58 10.90 -9.85 -6.94
N LEU A 59 10.97 -10.00 -5.61
CA LEU A 59 10.20 -11.00 -4.88
C LEU A 59 8.69 -10.77 -5.04
N LEU A 60 8.24 -9.52 -4.93
CA LEU A 60 6.83 -9.17 -5.06
C LEU A 60 6.31 -9.41 -6.48
N ARG A 61 7.10 -9.08 -7.49
CA ARG A 61 6.73 -9.34 -8.89
C ARG A 61 6.57 -10.83 -9.16
N ASP A 62 7.43 -11.65 -8.57
CA ASP A 62 7.36 -13.09 -8.71
C ASP A 62 6.14 -13.67 -7.97
N ARG A 63 5.91 -13.22 -6.75
CA ARG A 63 4.83 -13.72 -5.89
C ARG A 63 3.45 -13.21 -6.30
N TYR A 64 3.36 -11.98 -6.78
CA TYR A 64 2.10 -11.32 -7.15
C TYR A 64 2.16 -10.81 -8.59
N PRO A 65 2.16 -11.71 -9.58
CA PRO A 65 2.43 -11.34 -10.97
C PRO A 65 1.35 -10.43 -11.59
N HIS A 66 0.17 -10.38 -10.99
CA HIS A 66 -0.92 -9.53 -11.50
C HIS A 66 -1.01 -8.18 -10.77
N ALA A 67 -0.24 -7.97 -9.72
CA ALA A 67 -0.13 -6.68 -9.04
C ALA A 67 0.84 -5.77 -9.79
N LYS A 68 0.65 -4.47 -9.63
CA LYS A 68 1.58 -3.48 -10.15
C LYS A 68 2.60 -3.17 -9.07
N VAL A 69 3.87 -3.53 -9.30
CA VAL A 69 4.96 -3.27 -8.36
C VAL A 69 5.72 -2.04 -8.87
N VAL A 70 5.75 -1.00 -8.05
CA VAL A 70 6.46 0.24 -8.33
C VAL A 70 7.70 0.30 -7.45
N GLN A 71 8.89 0.27 -8.07
CA GLN A 71 10.12 0.50 -7.35
C GLN A 71 10.27 2.02 -7.15
N GLY A 72 10.03 2.49 -5.93
CA GLY A 72 10.04 3.90 -5.65
C GLY A 72 10.06 4.20 -4.18
N ASP A 73 10.35 5.46 -3.87
CA ASP A 73 10.37 5.97 -2.50
C ASP A 73 8.94 6.37 -2.10
N ALA A 74 8.39 5.71 -1.10
CA ALA A 74 7.06 6.03 -0.58
C ALA A 74 7.01 7.42 0.06
N TYR A 75 8.15 7.95 0.50
CA TYR A 75 8.23 9.32 1.02
C TYR A 75 8.28 10.37 -0.10
N ARG A 76 8.31 9.92 -1.36
CA ARG A 76 8.15 10.73 -2.57
C ARG A 76 6.96 10.17 -3.36
N LEU A 77 5.84 10.07 -2.69
CA LEU A 77 4.70 9.30 -3.15
C LEU A 77 4.07 9.86 -4.43
N ARG A 78 4.02 11.18 -4.59
CA ARG A 78 3.50 11.79 -5.82
C ARG A 78 4.25 11.29 -7.05
N ASP A 79 5.58 11.29 -6.98
CA ASP A 79 6.40 10.84 -8.09
C ASP A 79 6.22 9.34 -8.34
N SER A 80 6.20 8.55 -7.24
CA SER A 80 6.07 7.10 -7.34
C SER A 80 4.73 6.65 -7.92
N LEU A 81 3.66 7.40 -7.67
CA LEU A 81 2.31 7.05 -8.12
C LEU A 81 1.89 7.74 -9.42
N ARG A 82 2.70 8.65 -9.96
CA ARG A 82 2.32 9.50 -11.09
C ARG A 82 1.75 8.70 -12.27
N GLU A 83 2.40 7.60 -12.63
CA GLU A 83 2.00 6.77 -13.76
C GLU A 83 1.36 5.44 -13.34
N ALA A 84 1.30 5.18 -12.04
CA ALA A 84 0.83 3.90 -11.52
C ALA A 84 -0.67 3.85 -11.32
N LEU A 85 -1.30 5.00 -11.10
CA LEU A 85 -2.74 5.09 -10.86
C LEU A 85 -3.46 5.66 -12.09
N ASP A 86 -4.47 4.93 -12.55
CA ASP A 86 -5.37 5.37 -13.60
C ASP A 86 -6.72 5.86 -13.05
N ALA A 87 -6.89 5.78 -11.74
CA ALA A 87 -8.10 6.21 -11.02
C ALA A 87 -7.73 6.51 -9.58
N PRO A 88 -8.56 7.29 -8.84
CA PRO A 88 -8.34 7.49 -7.41
C PRO A 88 -8.37 6.16 -6.66
N ALA A 89 -7.48 6.03 -5.66
CA ALA A 89 -7.37 4.81 -4.87
C ALA A 89 -8.53 4.71 -3.85
N SER A 90 -9.01 3.50 -3.63
CA SER A 90 -10.03 3.22 -2.62
C SER A 90 -9.44 3.04 -1.23
N ALA A 91 -8.13 2.84 -1.13
CA ALA A 91 -7.41 2.78 0.14
C ALA A 91 -5.93 2.97 -0.10
N VAL A 92 -5.25 3.53 0.91
CA VAL A 92 -3.78 3.47 1.03
C VAL A 92 -3.48 2.74 2.33
N VAL A 93 -2.74 1.66 2.25
CA VAL A 93 -2.36 0.83 3.40
C VAL A 93 -0.84 0.92 3.55
N SER A 94 -0.38 1.40 4.70
CA SER A 94 1.04 1.66 4.92
C SER A 94 1.63 0.73 5.98
N GLY A 95 2.66 -0.03 5.59
CA GLY A 95 3.51 -0.79 6.50
C GLY A 95 4.80 -0.06 6.88
N LEU A 96 4.91 1.22 6.54
CA LEU A 96 6.12 2.00 6.80
C LEU A 96 6.25 2.37 8.28
N PRO A 97 7.47 2.47 8.81
CA PRO A 97 7.68 2.90 10.21
C PRO A 97 7.59 4.43 10.34
N LEU A 98 6.40 4.99 10.12
CA LEU A 98 6.21 6.44 10.08
C LEU A 98 6.58 7.14 11.39
N VAL A 99 6.36 6.48 12.53
CA VAL A 99 6.65 7.07 13.84
C VAL A 99 8.12 7.41 14.03
N THR A 100 9.03 6.77 13.27
CA THR A 100 10.46 7.04 13.34
C THR A 100 10.89 8.22 12.48
N LYS A 101 9.97 8.80 11.69
CA LYS A 101 10.31 9.88 10.76
C LYS A 101 9.96 11.25 11.34
N PRO A 102 10.68 12.31 10.92
CA PRO A 102 10.31 13.67 11.30
C PRO A 102 8.89 14.04 10.90
N MET A 103 8.29 14.94 11.66
CA MET A 103 6.90 15.37 11.44
C MET A 103 6.65 15.84 10.00
N GLN A 104 7.56 16.61 9.43
CA GLN A 104 7.42 17.15 8.08
C GLN A 104 7.34 16.04 7.02
N ILE A 105 8.13 14.99 7.19
CA ILE A 105 8.13 13.84 6.27
C ILE A 105 6.82 13.07 6.41
N ARG A 106 6.35 12.84 7.64
CA ARG A 106 5.08 12.18 7.89
C ARG A 106 3.90 12.94 7.29
N LEU A 107 3.86 14.26 7.51
CA LEU A 107 2.79 15.10 6.98
C LEU A 107 2.78 15.13 5.46
N LYS A 108 3.95 15.21 4.85
CA LYS A 108 4.06 15.18 3.39
C LYS A 108 3.53 13.88 2.81
N LEU A 109 3.91 12.74 3.40
CA LEU A 109 3.44 11.44 2.95
C LEU A 109 1.91 11.33 3.07
N ILE A 110 1.36 11.72 4.21
CA ILE A 110 -0.09 11.67 4.45
C ILE A 110 -0.82 12.57 3.46
N ARG A 111 -0.31 13.79 3.24
CA ARG A 111 -0.91 14.70 2.26
C ARG A 111 -0.89 14.12 0.86
N ASP A 112 0.25 13.56 0.44
CA ASP A 112 0.37 12.96 -0.88
C ASP A 112 -0.53 11.73 -1.03
N ALA A 113 -0.69 10.95 0.04
CA ALA A 113 -1.62 9.83 0.06
C ALA A 113 -3.07 10.28 -0.13
N PHE A 114 -3.47 11.36 0.55
CA PHE A 114 -4.83 11.88 0.42
C PHE A 114 -5.10 12.48 -0.96
N VAL A 115 -4.08 12.98 -1.63
CA VAL A 115 -4.23 13.41 -3.05
C VAL A 115 -4.55 12.20 -3.94
N ALA A 116 -3.97 11.05 -3.65
CA ALA A 116 -4.20 9.82 -4.42
C ALA A 116 -5.52 9.12 -4.08
N LEU A 117 -6.05 9.34 -2.88
CA LEU A 117 -7.26 8.69 -2.40
C LEU A 117 -8.53 9.32 -2.98
N ALA A 118 -9.52 8.47 -3.25
CA ALA A 118 -10.88 8.93 -3.52
C ALA A 118 -11.44 9.62 -2.26
N PRO A 119 -12.41 10.56 -2.43
CA PRO A 119 -13.04 11.21 -1.27
C PRO A 119 -13.65 10.17 -0.32
N GLY A 120 -13.35 10.31 0.98
CA GLY A 120 -13.83 9.39 2.01
C GLY A 120 -13.10 8.06 2.12
N ALA A 121 -12.14 7.78 1.24
CA ALA A 121 -11.37 6.54 1.28
C ALA A 121 -10.33 6.56 2.42
N PRO A 122 -10.05 5.40 3.03
CA PRO A 122 -9.19 5.37 4.21
C PRO A 122 -7.70 5.35 3.91
N PHE A 123 -6.93 5.95 4.81
CA PHE A 123 -5.50 5.71 4.97
C PHE A 123 -5.33 4.83 6.22
N VAL A 124 -4.73 3.66 6.06
CA VAL A 124 -4.56 2.68 7.15
C VAL A 124 -3.07 2.51 7.44
N GLN A 125 -2.65 2.81 8.65
CA GLN A 125 -1.25 2.75 9.06
C GLN A 125 -1.02 1.57 10.01
N PHE A 126 -0.03 0.75 9.69
CA PHE A 126 0.51 -0.27 10.60
C PHE A 126 1.43 0.41 11.60
N THR A 127 1.12 0.31 12.88
CA THR A 127 1.97 0.89 13.93
C THR A 127 2.47 -0.16 14.90
#